data_b14b8ba2d4b27cc6e0466485f2777802
#
_entry.id   b14b8ba2d4b27cc6e0466485f2777802
#
_cell.length_a   1.000
_cell.length_b   1.000
_cell.length_c   1.000
_cell.angle_alpha   90.00
_cell.angle_beta   90.00
_cell.angle_gamma   90.00
#
_symmetry.space_group_name_H-M   'P 1'
#
loop_
_entity.id
_entity.type
_entity.pdbx_description
1 polymer ?
#
loop_
_entity_poly.entity_id
_entity_poly.type
_entity_poly.pdbx_seq_one_letter_code
_entity_poly.pdbx_strand_id
1 'polypeptide(L)'
;MIKILIDCFGGDHSPEANIDGALAALAKTPDLHLILTGDEAVLHNYLKTKTYDTSRLEIVHAPEVIGCEERPIDAIRLKKESSMIKAVRLLRDRDDINAMVSTGSTGALVAAALTRIGRVKGVIRPAFCPILPTMDGGIVGICDSGANVEVTPEHLRQFAIMSSLYMEKVYGIEKPRVALLNVGKEAEKGDEIRQKAHFLLSETPEIHFVGNMESRDLLSGHYDVVVCDGFSGNVLVKTTEGTALELLKKLKKDIYSRPIYKLGALLMKRMFMEEKEFMNYQNYGGSVLLGTSKTVVKGHGSSKATAVEKCIEQAYKMEVSSLSSAMEEIIMKYEHYEY
;
A
#
# COMPACT_ATOMS: atom_id res chain seq x y z
N MET A 1 -10.77 -20.47 -0.98
CA MET A 1 -9.28 -20.61 -1.03
C MET A 1 -8.73 -19.42 -1.79
N ILE A 2 -7.85 -18.63 -1.18
CA ILE A 2 -7.25 -17.44 -1.78
C ILE A 2 -5.77 -17.71 -2.07
N LYS A 3 -5.35 -17.48 -3.32
CA LYS A 3 -3.98 -17.66 -3.76
C LYS A 3 -3.29 -16.31 -3.95
N ILE A 4 -2.15 -16.12 -3.29
CA ILE A 4 -1.36 -14.88 -3.34
C ILE A 4 0.04 -15.18 -3.83
N LEU A 5 0.49 -14.44 -4.85
CA LEU A 5 1.84 -14.45 -5.37
C LEU A 5 2.77 -13.56 -4.52
N ILE A 6 3.96 -14.06 -4.24
CA ILE A 6 5.00 -13.31 -3.53
C ILE A 6 6.22 -13.17 -4.43
N ASP A 7 6.57 -11.94 -4.78
CA ASP A 7 7.87 -11.62 -5.40
C ASP A 7 8.97 -11.74 -4.34
N CYS A 8 9.62 -12.90 -4.28
CA CYS A 8 10.57 -13.23 -3.22
C CYS A 8 11.89 -12.48 -3.32
N PHE A 9 12.25 -11.93 -4.49
CA PHE A 9 13.56 -11.29 -4.71
C PHE A 9 13.49 -9.77 -4.82
N GLY A 10 12.35 -9.17 -4.43
CA GLY A 10 12.22 -7.72 -4.28
C GLY A 10 12.64 -7.25 -2.89
N GLY A 11 13.18 -6.01 -2.81
CA GLY A 11 13.52 -5.35 -1.55
C GLY A 11 14.90 -5.69 -0.97
N ASP A 12 15.28 -4.95 0.08
CA ASP A 12 16.63 -4.93 0.65
C ASP A 12 16.96 -6.17 1.50
N HIS A 13 15.92 -6.87 1.99
CA HIS A 13 16.03 -8.05 2.86
C HIS A 13 15.54 -9.33 2.18
N SER A 14 15.49 -9.33 0.86
CA SER A 14 15.09 -10.48 0.04
C SER A 14 16.24 -11.51 -0.06
N PRO A 15 15.93 -12.80 -0.21
CA PRO A 15 14.59 -13.40 -0.19
C PRO A 15 14.07 -13.73 1.22
N GLU A 16 14.93 -13.71 2.26
CA GLU A 16 14.66 -14.23 3.58
C GLU A 16 13.43 -13.59 4.23
N ALA A 17 13.36 -12.24 4.23
CA ALA A 17 12.24 -11.52 4.84
C ALA A 17 10.92 -11.81 4.11
N ASN A 18 10.96 -11.96 2.78
CA ASN A 18 9.78 -12.25 1.97
C ASN A 18 9.24 -13.66 2.25
N ILE A 19 10.15 -14.65 2.38
CA ILE A 19 9.78 -16.04 2.70
C ILE A 19 9.27 -16.13 4.13
N ASP A 20 9.99 -15.58 5.11
CA ASP A 20 9.59 -15.65 6.52
C ASP A 20 8.24 -14.97 6.77
N GLY A 21 7.99 -13.81 6.14
CA GLY A 21 6.68 -13.14 6.19
C GLY A 21 5.57 -13.96 5.53
N ALA A 22 5.88 -14.60 4.40
CA ALA A 22 4.96 -15.48 3.70
C ALA A 22 4.58 -16.69 4.56
N LEU A 23 5.55 -17.36 5.19
CA LEU A 23 5.29 -18.50 6.06
C LEU A 23 4.52 -18.10 7.34
N ALA A 24 4.78 -16.92 7.89
CA ALA A 24 4.04 -16.38 9.04
C ALA A 24 2.56 -16.14 8.68
N ALA A 25 2.27 -15.55 7.53
CA ALA A 25 0.90 -15.37 7.03
C ALA A 25 0.20 -16.71 6.77
N LEU A 26 0.92 -17.67 6.16
CA LEU A 26 0.40 -19.02 5.87
C LEU A 26 0.00 -19.76 7.15
N ALA A 27 0.77 -19.61 8.22
CA ALA A 27 0.50 -20.26 9.51
C ALA A 27 -0.77 -19.70 10.19
N LYS A 28 -1.08 -18.41 9.99
CA LYS A 28 -2.22 -17.74 10.62
C LYS A 28 -3.53 -17.87 9.83
N THR A 29 -3.44 -18.14 8.51
CA THR A 29 -4.61 -18.10 7.62
C THR A 29 -4.80 -19.48 6.97
N PRO A 30 -5.77 -20.31 7.44
CA PRO A 30 -5.90 -21.70 7.01
C PRO A 30 -6.23 -21.91 5.54
N ASP A 31 -6.99 -21.01 4.92
CA ASP A 31 -7.44 -21.08 3.51
C ASP A 31 -6.55 -20.26 2.54
N LEU A 32 -5.43 -19.73 3.04
CA LEU A 32 -4.43 -19.06 2.23
C LEU A 32 -3.52 -20.07 1.55
N HIS A 33 -3.26 -19.86 0.25
CA HIS A 33 -2.23 -20.53 -0.52
C HIS A 33 -1.24 -19.51 -1.07
N LEU A 34 0.03 -19.86 -1.11
CA LEU A 34 1.10 -18.97 -1.55
C LEU A 34 1.82 -19.53 -2.78
N ILE A 35 2.19 -18.62 -3.67
CA ILE A 35 3.04 -18.92 -4.82
C ILE A 35 4.27 -18.02 -4.72
N LEU A 36 5.43 -18.62 -4.49
CA LEU A 36 6.71 -17.91 -4.38
C LEU A 36 7.38 -17.83 -5.74
N THR A 37 7.68 -16.64 -6.22
CA THR A 37 8.44 -16.44 -7.46
C THR A 37 9.87 -16.02 -7.16
N GLY A 38 10.86 -16.74 -7.76
CA GLY A 38 12.28 -16.47 -7.56
C GLY A 38 13.17 -17.60 -8.00
N ASP A 39 14.47 -17.53 -7.72
CA ASP A 39 15.39 -18.63 -7.99
C ASP A 39 15.01 -19.87 -7.16
N GLU A 40 14.58 -20.92 -7.85
CA GLU A 40 14.04 -22.13 -7.23
C GLU A 40 15.05 -22.81 -6.32
N ALA A 41 16.34 -22.84 -6.70
CA ALA A 41 17.37 -23.48 -5.90
C ALA A 41 17.59 -22.73 -4.57
N VAL A 42 17.59 -21.40 -4.62
CA VAL A 42 17.71 -20.53 -3.43
C VAL A 42 16.48 -20.70 -2.53
N LEU A 43 15.27 -20.65 -3.11
CA LEU A 43 14.03 -20.82 -2.37
C LEU A 43 13.94 -22.18 -1.68
N HIS A 44 14.20 -23.27 -2.39
CA HIS A 44 14.22 -24.61 -1.81
C HIS A 44 15.27 -24.77 -0.71
N ASN A 45 16.47 -24.22 -0.91
CA ASN A 45 17.52 -24.31 0.10
C ASN A 45 17.14 -23.60 1.40
N TYR A 46 16.53 -22.43 1.31
CA TYR A 46 16.06 -21.69 2.49
C TYR A 46 14.88 -22.40 3.18
N LEU A 47 13.93 -22.90 2.42
CA LEU A 47 12.72 -23.58 2.90
C LEU A 47 13.03 -24.92 3.59
N LYS A 48 14.13 -25.61 3.25
CA LYS A 48 14.57 -26.85 3.95
C LYS A 48 14.74 -26.67 5.46
N THR A 49 15.02 -25.46 5.93
CA THR A 49 15.23 -25.14 7.35
C THR A 49 13.94 -24.72 8.07
N LYS A 50 12.81 -24.70 7.37
CA LYS A 50 11.53 -24.17 7.89
C LYS A 50 10.49 -25.28 8.00
N THR A 51 9.55 -25.08 8.91
CA THR A 51 8.38 -25.96 9.06
C THR A 51 7.15 -25.22 8.54
N TYR A 52 6.48 -25.79 7.56
CA TYR A 52 5.28 -25.21 6.95
C TYR A 52 4.44 -26.29 6.26
N ASP A 53 3.20 -25.98 5.91
CA ASP A 53 2.34 -26.87 5.13
C ASP A 53 2.70 -26.81 3.65
N THR A 54 3.42 -27.82 3.17
CA THR A 54 3.91 -27.89 1.78
C THR A 54 2.78 -28.00 0.75
N SER A 55 1.58 -28.45 1.15
CA SER A 55 0.43 -28.54 0.23
C SER A 55 -0.18 -27.18 -0.13
N ARG A 56 0.17 -26.13 0.63
CA ARG A 56 -0.33 -24.78 0.45
C ARG A 56 0.72 -23.80 -0.11
N LEU A 57 1.85 -24.31 -0.61
CA LEU A 57 2.92 -23.48 -1.14
C LEU A 57 3.42 -24.03 -2.47
N GLU A 58 3.35 -23.22 -3.51
CA GLU A 58 3.89 -23.47 -4.85
C GLU A 58 5.13 -22.61 -5.08
N ILE A 59 6.15 -23.13 -5.77
CA ILE A 59 7.33 -22.37 -6.20
C ILE A 59 7.32 -22.26 -7.71
N VAL A 60 7.59 -21.05 -8.21
CA VAL A 60 7.77 -20.78 -9.64
C VAL A 60 9.14 -20.19 -9.87
N HIS A 61 9.97 -20.91 -10.61
CA HIS A 61 11.33 -20.48 -10.95
C HIS A 61 11.38 -19.17 -11.73
N ALA A 62 12.16 -18.20 -11.24
CA ALA A 62 12.40 -16.90 -11.85
C ALA A 62 13.84 -16.45 -11.54
N PRO A 63 14.80 -16.63 -12.48
CA PRO A 63 16.22 -16.44 -12.20
C PRO A 63 16.69 -15.00 -12.20
N GLU A 64 15.88 -14.05 -12.71
CA GLU A 64 16.27 -12.65 -12.83
C GLU A 64 15.63 -11.80 -11.72
N VAL A 65 16.31 -10.69 -11.40
CA VAL A 65 15.84 -9.71 -10.41
C VAL A 65 15.88 -8.30 -11.01
N ILE A 66 14.84 -7.51 -10.78
CA ILE A 66 14.81 -6.08 -11.13
C ILE A 66 15.31 -5.28 -9.93
N GLY A 67 16.43 -4.56 -10.10
CA GLY A 67 16.98 -3.67 -9.09
C GLY A 67 16.20 -2.35 -8.97
N CYS A 68 16.31 -1.71 -7.80
CA CYS A 68 15.63 -0.44 -7.55
C CYS A 68 16.17 0.73 -8.39
N GLU A 69 17.43 0.64 -8.82
CA GLU A 69 18.13 1.69 -9.63
C GLU A 69 17.85 1.56 -11.13
N GLU A 70 17.21 0.49 -11.56
CA GLU A 70 16.94 0.27 -12.98
C GLU A 70 15.77 1.15 -13.47
N ARG A 71 15.87 1.62 -14.71
CA ARG A 71 14.76 2.35 -15.34
C ARG A 71 13.56 1.42 -15.50
N PRO A 72 12.39 1.74 -14.91
CA PRO A 72 11.25 0.83 -14.83
C PRO A 72 10.82 0.23 -16.15
N ILE A 73 10.66 1.06 -17.20
CA ILE A 73 10.21 0.62 -18.52
C ILE A 73 11.21 -0.32 -19.20
N ASP A 74 12.51 -0.03 -19.07
CA ASP A 74 13.56 -0.87 -19.65
C ASP A 74 13.65 -2.20 -18.91
N ALA A 75 13.61 -2.17 -17.56
CA ALA A 75 13.66 -3.36 -16.74
C ALA A 75 12.53 -4.35 -17.03
N ILE A 76 11.27 -3.87 -17.12
CA ILE A 76 10.12 -4.74 -17.41
C ILE A 76 10.12 -5.29 -18.85
N ARG A 77 10.82 -4.63 -19.79
CA ARG A 77 10.95 -5.08 -21.17
C ARG A 77 12.07 -6.10 -21.35
N LEU A 78 13.20 -5.90 -20.66
CA LEU A 78 14.40 -6.71 -20.82
C LEU A 78 14.41 -7.92 -19.90
N LYS A 79 14.00 -7.77 -18.63
CA LYS A 79 14.04 -8.84 -17.60
C LYS A 79 12.69 -9.55 -17.49
N LYS A 80 12.31 -10.26 -18.53
CA LYS A 80 11.01 -10.96 -18.61
C LYS A 80 10.89 -12.16 -17.68
N GLU A 81 12.02 -12.72 -17.27
CA GLU A 81 12.10 -13.87 -16.36
C GLU A 81 12.40 -13.44 -14.90
N SER A 82 12.30 -12.13 -14.60
CA SER A 82 12.42 -11.65 -13.22
C SER A 82 11.25 -12.11 -12.34
N SER A 83 11.54 -12.27 -11.04
CA SER A 83 10.54 -12.71 -10.04
C SER A 83 9.28 -11.84 -10.08
N MET A 84 9.43 -10.51 -10.14
CA MET A 84 8.33 -9.56 -10.25
C MET A 84 7.52 -9.73 -11.54
N ILE A 85 8.18 -9.78 -12.71
CA ILE A 85 7.48 -9.85 -14.01
C ILE A 85 6.80 -11.21 -14.18
N LYS A 86 7.42 -12.27 -13.70
CA LYS A 86 6.81 -13.60 -13.70
C LYS A 86 5.58 -13.66 -12.80
N ALA A 87 5.64 -13.05 -11.61
CA ALA A 87 4.48 -12.90 -10.73
C ALA A 87 3.33 -12.13 -11.40
N VAL A 88 3.62 -10.96 -12.02
CA VAL A 88 2.63 -10.17 -12.74
C VAL A 88 1.99 -10.96 -13.91
N ARG A 89 2.79 -11.71 -14.66
CA ARG A 89 2.27 -12.56 -15.76
C ARG A 89 1.36 -13.67 -15.24
N LEU A 90 1.78 -14.38 -14.20
CA LEU A 90 0.97 -15.43 -13.57
C LEU A 90 -0.35 -14.86 -13.02
N LEU A 91 -0.30 -13.69 -12.36
CA LEU A 91 -1.50 -13.02 -11.86
C LEU A 91 -2.50 -12.68 -12.97
N ARG A 92 -2.00 -12.26 -14.14
CA ARG A 92 -2.82 -11.99 -15.32
C ARG A 92 -3.39 -13.28 -15.94
N ASP A 93 -2.55 -14.31 -16.11
CA ASP A 93 -2.82 -15.47 -16.98
C ASP A 93 -3.55 -16.61 -16.24
N ARG A 94 -3.54 -16.60 -14.89
CA ARG A 94 -4.19 -17.62 -14.07
C ARG A 94 -5.37 -17.03 -13.31
N ASP A 95 -6.58 -17.46 -13.63
CA ASP A 95 -7.82 -16.99 -12.97
C ASP A 95 -7.92 -17.44 -11.51
N ASP A 96 -7.25 -18.53 -11.15
CA ASP A 96 -7.21 -19.05 -9.78
C ASP A 96 -6.30 -18.27 -8.83
N ILE A 97 -5.55 -17.26 -9.34
CA ILE A 97 -4.70 -16.40 -8.54
C ILE A 97 -5.39 -15.05 -8.31
N ASN A 98 -5.44 -14.62 -7.07
CA ASN A 98 -6.22 -13.47 -6.63
C ASN A 98 -5.38 -12.19 -6.53
N ALA A 99 -4.18 -12.28 -5.92
CA ALA A 99 -3.38 -11.12 -5.55
C ALA A 99 -1.88 -11.37 -5.72
N MET A 100 -1.11 -10.26 -5.68
CA MET A 100 0.34 -10.33 -5.53
C MET A 100 0.86 -9.31 -4.52
N VAL A 101 1.98 -9.67 -3.89
CA VAL A 101 2.77 -8.80 -2.99
C VAL A 101 4.19 -8.71 -3.53
N SER A 102 4.74 -7.49 -3.61
CA SER A 102 6.13 -7.25 -3.97
C SER A 102 6.73 -6.13 -3.11
N THR A 103 7.94 -6.33 -2.63
CA THR A 103 8.75 -5.30 -1.96
C THR A 103 9.80 -4.67 -2.89
N GLY A 104 9.81 -5.05 -4.18
CA GLY A 104 10.75 -4.60 -5.21
C GLY A 104 10.52 -3.16 -5.71
N SER A 105 11.08 -2.82 -6.87
CA SER A 105 10.99 -1.49 -7.49
C SER A 105 9.54 -1.04 -7.68
N THR A 106 9.16 0.08 -7.06
CA THR A 106 7.81 0.66 -7.18
C THR A 106 7.47 1.02 -8.62
N GLY A 107 8.40 1.69 -9.30
CA GLY A 107 8.17 2.11 -10.70
C GLY A 107 7.99 0.91 -11.65
N ALA A 108 8.79 -0.16 -11.48
CA ALA A 108 8.66 -1.37 -12.28
C ALA A 108 7.33 -2.09 -11.99
N LEU A 109 6.92 -2.18 -10.72
CA LEU A 109 5.67 -2.81 -10.34
C LEU A 109 4.46 -2.07 -10.91
N VAL A 110 4.41 -0.73 -10.78
CA VAL A 110 3.34 0.10 -11.38
C VAL A 110 3.29 -0.09 -12.88
N ALA A 111 4.42 0.09 -13.56
CA ALA A 111 4.47 -0.04 -15.02
C ALA A 111 4.05 -1.44 -15.49
N ALA A 112 4.46 -2.49 -14.78
CA ALA A 112 4.06 -3.86 -15.09
C ALA A 112 2.57 -4.12 -14.82
N ALA A 113 2.04 -3.63 -13.69
CA ALA A 113 0.63 -3.79 -13.33
C ALA A 113 -0.28 -3.08 -14.35
N LEU A 114 -0.01 -1.81 -14.65
CA LEU A 114 -0.82 -1.02 -15.59
C LEU A 114 -0.83 -1.60 -17.02
N THR A 115 0.32 -2.13 -17.48
CA THR A 115 0.46 -2.62 -18.85
C THR A 115 0.01 -4.07 -19.04
N ARG A 116 -0.07 -4.86 -17.96
CA ARG A 116 -0.28 -6.31 -18.06
C ARG A 116 -1.47 -6.83 -17.28
N ILE A 117 -1.78 -6.30 -16.09
CA ILE A 117 -2.92 -6.75 -15.27
C ILE A 117 -4.21 -6.08 -15.75
N GLY A 118 -4.13 -4.79 -16.08
CA GLY A 118 -5.29 -3.99 -16.45
C GLY A 118 -5.96 -3.33 -15.25
N ARG A 119 -7.12 -2.73 -15.50
CA ARG A 119 -7.87 -1.92 -14.54
C ARG A 119 -9.26 -2.49 -14.30
N VAL A 120 -9.82 -2.20 -13.14
CA VAL A 120 -11.27 -2.36 -12.90
C VAL A 120 -12.02 -1.55 -13.96
N LYS A 121 -13.12 -2.08 -14.46
CA LYS A 121 -13.91 -1.40 -15.49
C LYS A 121 -14.41 -0.03 -14.98
N GLY A 122 -14.31 0.99 -15.82
CA GLY A 122 -14.63 2.39 -15.49
C GLY A 122 -13.50 3.15 -14.77
N VAL A 123 -12.51 2.48 -14.18
CA VAL A 123 -11.37 3.16 -13.56
C VAL A 123 -10.45 3.78 -14.60
N ILE A 124 -10.26 5.10 -14.52
CA ILE A 124 -9.40 5.85 -15.44
C ILE A 124 -7.92 5.63 -15.09
N ARG A 125 -7.58 5.74 -13.80
CA ARG A 125 -6.21 5.58 -13.28
C ARG A 125 -6.21 4.81 -11.97
N PRO A 126 -5.46 3.72 -11.83
CA PRO A 126 -5.13 3.14 -10.54
C PRO A 126 -4.29 4.10 -9.69
N ALA A 127 -4.42 4.00 -8.38
CA ALA A 127 -3.77 4.89 -7.43
C ALA A 127 -3.21 4.13 -6.22
N PHE A 128 -2.04 4.55 -5.72
CA PHE A 128 -1.52 4.01 -4.47
C PHE A 128 -2.23 4.59 -3.25
N CYS A 129 -2.59 3.72 -2.33
CA CYS A 129 -3.21 4.09 -1.06
C CYS A 129 -2.48 3.44 0.13
N PRO A 130 -1.36 4.01 0.61
CA PRO A 130 -0.77 3.63 1.89
C PRO A 130 -1.67 4.04 3.04
N ILE A 131 -1.53 3.32 4.15
CA ILE A 131 -2.21 3.60 5.41
C ILE A 131 -1.19 4.09 6.43
N LEU A 132 -1.51 5.18 7.12
CA LEU A 132 -0.73 5.71 8.24
C LEU A 132 -1.56 5.70 9.52
N PRO A 133 -0.92 5.51 10.70
CA PRO A 133 -1.60 5.70 11.99
C PRO A 133 -1.91 7.17 12.24
N THR A 134 -3.01 7.44 12.94
CA THR A 134 -3.38 8.76 13.44
C THR A 134 -3.20 8.86 14.95
N MET A 135 -2.95 10.06 15.49
CA MET A 135 -2.57 10.26 16.90
C MET A 135 -3.67 9.93 17.90
N ASP A 136 -4.90 9.73 17.44
CA ASP A 136 -6.03 9.24 18.25
C ASP A 136 -6.15 7.70 18.29
N GLY A 137 -5.21 6.99 17.67
CA GLY A 137 -5.20 5.53 17.59
C GLY A 137 -5.95 4.93 16.41
N GLY A 138 -6.44 5.78 15.49
CA GLY A 138 -7.06 5.39 14.22
C GLY A 138 -6.05 5.23 13.09
N ILE A 139 -6.56 5.26 11.87
CA ILE A 139 -5.76 5.18 10.63
C ILE A 139 -6.28 6.16 9.57
N VAL A 140 -5.40 6.57 8.67
CA VAL A 140 -5.74 7.39 7.50
C VAL A 140 -5.13 6.82 6.23
N GLY A 141 -5.92 6.70 5.17
CA GLY A 141 -5.47 6.34 3.83
C GLY A 141 -5.15 7.58 2.99
N ILE A 142 -4.04 7.57 2.25
CA ILE A 142 -3.63 8.68 1.38
C ILE A 142 -3.67 8.20 -0.07
N CYS A 143 -4.52 8.77 -0.89
CA CYS A 143 -4.76 8.39 -2.28
C CYS A 143 -4.80 9.61 -3.22
N ASP A 144 -3.87 9.75 -4.14
CA ASP A 144 -2.77 8.92 -4.60
C ASP A 144 -1.46 9.28 -3.88
N SER A 145 -0.55 8.31 -3.77
CA SER A 145 0.76 8.52 -3.15
C SER A 145 1.95 8.12 -4.04
N GLY A 146 1.81 8.27 -5.37
CA GLY A 146 2.95 8.11 -6.27
C GLY A 146 2.73 7.35 -7.58
N ALA A 147 1.49 7.03 -7.96
CA ALA A 147 1.19 6.43 -9.26
C ALA A 147 0.92 7.47 -10.33
N ASN A 148 0.33 8.63 -9.99
CA ASN A 148 -0.11 9.64 -10.95
C ASN A 148 0.34 11.05 -10.51
N VAL A 149 1.34 11.59 -11.17
CA VAL A 149 1.85 12.95 -10.89
C VAL A 149 0.86 14.01 -11.38
N GLU A 150 0.32 13.82 -12.58
CA GLU A 150 -0.68 14.71 -13.17
C GLU A 150 -2.05 14.07 -13.05
N VAL A 151 -3.01 14.85 -12.53
CA VAL A 151 -4.38 14.40 -12.30
C VAL A 151 -5.40 15.40 -12.84
N THR A 152 -6.60 14.92 -13.10
CA THR A 152 -7.79 15.74 -13.37
C THR A 152 -8.73 15.73 -12.16
N PRO A 153 -9.72 16.63 -12.08
CA PRO A 153 -10.74 16.56 -11.03
C PRO A 153 -11.45 15.20 -10.97
N GLU A 154 -11.68 14.57 -12.13
CA GLU A 154 -12.29 13.23 -12.20
C GLU A 154 -11.40 12.13 -11.63
N HIS A 155 -10.09 12.20 -11.85
CA HIS A 155 -9.16 11.28 -11.20
C HIS A 155 -9.27 11.36 -9.68
N LEU A 156 -9.32 12.59 -9.11
CA LEU A 156 -9.45 12.82 -7.67
C LEU A 156 -10.79 12.28 -7.14
N ARG A 157 -11.89 12.42 -7.90
CA ARG A 157 -13.19 11.81 -7.55
C ARG A 157 -13.10 10.29 -7.49
N GLN A 158 -12.51 9.65 -8.51
CA GLN A 158 -12.34 8.21 -8.51
C GLN A 158 -11.40 7.72 -7.39
N PHE A 159 -10.34 8.46 -7.08
CA PHE A 159 -9.46 8.15 -5.94
C PHE A 159 -10.21 8.21 -4.62
N ALA A 160 -11.11 9.19 -4.44
CA ALA A 160 -11.97 9.30 -3.27
C ALA A 160 -12.92 8.10 -3.13
N ILE A 161 -13.59 7.72 -4.20
CA ILE A 161 -14.50 6.55 -4.21
C ILE A 161 -13.73 5.27 -3.88
N MET A 162 -12.63 5.01 -4.58
CA MET A 162 -11.85 3.80 -4.40
C MET A 162 -11.27 3.68 -2.97
N SER A 163 -10.71 4.76 -2.45
CA SER A 163 -10.12 4.77 -1.11
C SER A 163 -11.17 4.75 0.00
N SER A 164 -12.34 5.41 -0.17
CA SER A 164 -13.46 5.30 0.76
C SER A 164 -13.95 3.86 0.86
N LEU A 165 -14.18 3.18 -0.26
CA LEU A 165 -14.57 1.78 -0.29
C LEU A 165 -13.51 0.86 0.34
N TYR A 166 -12.23 1.17 0.12
CA TYR A 166 -11.14 0.43 0.71
C TYR A 166 -11.13 0.53 2.24
N MET A 167 -11.28 1.75 2.79
CA MET A 167 -11.37 1.96 4.24
C MET A 167 -12.61 1.30 4.85
N GLU A 168 -13.74 1.37 4.17
CA GLU A 168 -14.98 0.73 4.62
C GLU A 168 -14.88 -0.79 4.63
N LYS A 169 -14.53 -1.40 3.48
CA LYS A 169 -14.61 -2.85 3.32
C LYS A 169 -13.46 -3.62 3.94
N VAL A 170 -12.26 -3.05 3.96
CA VAL A 170 -11.04 -3.74 4.43
C VAL A 170 -10.74 -3.42 5.91
N TYR A 171 -11.03 -2.18 6.34
CA TYR A 171 -10.76 -1.74 7.71
C TYR A 171 -12.02 -1.57 8.55
N GLY A 172 -13.22 -1.71 7.97
CA GLY A 172 -14.48 -1.65 8.69
C GLY A 172 -14.87 -0.25 9.19
N ILE A 173 -14.33 0.80 8.59
CA ILE A 173 -14.64 2.18 8.95
C ILE A 173 -15.94 2.58 8.25
N GLU A 174 -17.05 2.62 8.99
CA GLU A 174 -18.34 3.03 8.43
C GLU A 174 -18.30 4.50 8.01
N LYS A 175 -18.71 4.78 6.77
CA LYS A 175 -18.75 6.14 6.18
C LYS A 175 -17.46 6.92 6.38
N PRO A 176 -16.32 6.48 5.81
CA PRO A 176 -15.03 7.12 5.98
C PRO A 176 -15.07 8.61 5.64
N ARG A 177 -14.50 9.45 6.50
CA ARG A 177 -14.40 10.91 6.31
C ARG A 177 -13.36 11.21 5.26
N VAL A 178 -13.79 11.60 4.07
CA VAL A 178 -12.94 11.87 2.90
C VAL A 178 -12.63 13.36 2.82
N ALA A 179 -11.36 13.73 2.80
CA ALA A 179 -10.91 15.11 2.63
C ALA A 179 -10.03 15.27 1.38
N LEU A 180 -10.09 16.45 0.77
CA LEU A 180 -9.19 16.83 -0.33
C LEU A 180 -7.97 17.58 0.23
N LEU A 181 -6.76 17.11 -0.05
CA LEU A 181 -5.52 17.81 0.31
C LEU A 181 -5.46 19.16 -0.41
N ASN A 182 -5.34 20.25 0.37
CA ASN A 182 -5.33 21.58 -0.16
C ASN A 182 -4.44 22.52 0.69
N VAL A 183 -4.25 23.75 0.23
CA VAL A 183 -3.47 24.81 0.89
C VAL A 183 -4.27 25.58 1.95
N GLY A 184 -5.56 25.34 2.06
CA GLY A 184 -6.50 25.95 3.02
C GLY A 184 -7.81 25.19 3.06
N LYS A 185 -8.65 25.45 4.06
CA LYS A 185 -9.91 24.69 4.31
C LYS A 185 -11.10 25.21 3.50
N GLU A 186 -11.03 26.44 3.01
CA GLU A 186 -12.12 27.07 2.27
C GLU A 186 -12.29 26.44 0.88
N ALA A 187 -13.52 26.37 0.38
CA ALA A 187 -13.85 25.68 -0.88
C ALA A 187 -13.16 26.27 -2.11
N GLU A 188 -12.90 27.58 -2.10
CA GLU A 188 -12.24 28.32 -3.18
C GLU A 188 -10.70 28.24 -3.17
N LYS A 189 -10.10 27.58 -2.19
CA LYS A 189 -8.64 27.43 -2.12
C LYS A 189 -8.10 26.40 -3.12
N GLY A 190 -6.81 26.56 -3.41
CA GLY A 190 -6.06 25.72 -4.34
C GLY A 190 -6.14 26.21 -5.78
N ASP A 191 -5.56 25.40 -6.66
CA ASP A 191 -5.61 25.63 -8.10
C ASP A 191 -6.96 25.22 -8.71
N GLU A 192 -7.13 25.47 -10.00
CA GLU A 192 -8.37 25.18 -10.73
C GLU A 192 -8.77 23.70 -10.64
N ILE A 193 -7.80 22.78 -10.63
CA ILE A 193 -8.05 21.34 -10.51
C ILE A 193 -8.66 21.03 -9.14
N ARG A 194 -8.11 21.59 -8.05
CA ARG A 194 -8.59 21.34 -6.69
C ARG A 194 -9.94 21.99 -6.40
N GLN A 195 -10.19 23.19 -6.95
CA GLN A 195 -11.49 23.83 -6.84
C GLN A 195 -12.59 23.02 -7.56
N LYS A 196 -12.33 22.56 -8.79
CA LYS A 196 -13.25 21.68 -9.51
C LYS A 196 -13.43 20.33 -8.82
N ALA A 197 -12.35 19.74 -8.28
CA ALA A 197 -12.42 18.49 -7.53
C ALA A 197 -13.23 18.65 -6.25
N HIS A 198 -13.07 19.75 -5.51
CA HIS A 198 -13.89 20.04 -4.33
C HIS A 198 -15.39 20.02 -4.67
N PHE A 199 -15.78 20.70 -5.75
CA PHE A 199 -17.17 20.69 -6.23
C PHE A 199 -17.61 19.26 -6.58
N LEU A 200 -16.87 18.52 -7.39
CA LEU A 200 -17.21 17.15 -7.77
C LEU A 200 -17.35 16.20 -6.58
N LEU A 201 -16.45 16.32 -5.61
CA LEU A 201 -16.48 15.50 -4.40
C LEU A 201 -17.71 15.81 -3.54
N SER A 202 -18.12 17.09 -3.45
CA SER A 202 -19.34 17.49 -2.71
C SER A 202 -20.61 16.97 -3.35
N GLU A 203 -20.63 16.75 -4.68
CA GLU A 203 -21.75 16.21 -5.44
C GLU A 203 -21.69 14.67 -5.61
N THR A 204 -20.78 13.98 -4.90
CA THR A 204 -20.60 12.51 -4.99
C THR A 204 -21.25 11.84 -3.76
N PRO A 205 -22.48 11.31 -3.86
CA PRO A 205 -23.23 10.80 -2.71
C PRO A 205 -22.66 9.49 -2.12
N GLU A 206 -21.81 8.79 -2.87
CA GLU A 206 -21.19 7.53 -2.44
C GLU A 206 -20.03 7.72 -1.45
N ILE A 207 -19.61 8.97 -1.19
CA ILE A 207 -18.54 9.26 -0.23
C ILE A 207 -19.05 10.23 0.84
N HIS A 208 -18.45 10.19 2.02
CA HIS A 208 -18.66 11.17 3.07
C HIS A 208 -17.58 12.26 2.96
N PHE A 209 -17.75 13.16 1.99
CA PHE A 209 -16.80 14.27 1.79
C PHE A 209 -16.94 15.30 2.91
N VAL A 210 -15.84 15.63 3.57
CA VAL A 210 -15.79 16.57 4.71
C VAL A 210 -15.06 17.88 4.39
N GLY A 211 -14.75 18.12 3.10
CA GLY A 211 -14.12 19.35 2.64
C GLY A 211 -12.62 19.26 2.44
N ASN A 212 -11.96 20.42 2.38
CA ASN A 212 -10.51 20.51 2.22
C ASN A 212 -9.76 20.26 3.53
N MET A 213 -8.55 19.72 3.43
CA MET A 213 -7.62 19.47 4.54
C MET A 213 -6.26 20.12 4.28
N GLU A 214 -5.68 20.77 5.25
CA GLU A 214 -4.28 21.18 5.23
C GLU A 214 -3.36 20.04 5.68
N SER A 215 -2.18 19.91 5.09
CA SER A 215 -1.23 18.80 5.34
C SER A 215 -0.84 18.61 6.81
N ARG A 216 -0.85 19.68 7.61
CA ARG A 216 -0.55 19.62 9.06
C ARG A 216 -1.58 18.82 9.87
N ASP A 217 -2.80 18.66 9.34
CA ASP A 217 -3.90 17.96 10.01
C ASP A 217 -3.94 16.45 9.68
N LEU A 218 -2.99 15.93 8.88
CA LEU A 218 -2.96 14.55 8.38
C LEU A 218 -3.14 13.49 9.48
N LEU A 219 -2.40 13.63 10.58
CA LEU A 219 -2.38 12.64 11.66
C LEU A 219 -3.33 12.99 12.80
N SER A 220 -4.25 13.98 12.61
CA SER A 220 -5.14 14.47 13.68
C SER A 220 -6.25 13.49 14.09
N GLY A 221 -6.53 12.46 13.27
CA GLY A 221 -7.69 11.58 13.45
C GLY A 221 -9.02 12.16 12.99
N HIS A 222 -9.03 13.36 12.39
CA HIS A 222 -10.26 13.98 11.86
C HIS A 222 -10.68 13.44 10.50
N TYR A 223 -9.79 12.75 9.80
CA TYR A 223 -9.98 12.25 8.43
C TYR A 223 -9.57 10.77 8.35
N ASP A 224 -10.32 10.00 7.58
CA ASP A 224 -10.02 8.58 7.35
C ASP A 224 -9.40 8.36 5.95
N VAL A 225 -9.67 9.29 5.03
CA VAL A 225 -9.12 9.31 3.67
C VAL A 225 -8.69 10.72 3.31
N VAL A 226 -7.49 10.85 2.74
CA VAL A 226 -6.96 12.09 2.15
C VAL A 226 -6.70 11.86 0.68
N VAL A 227 -7.40 12.63 -0.17
CA VAL A 227 -7.28 12.54 -1.63
C VAL A 227 -6.35 13.61 -2.16
N CYS A 228 -5.42 13.23 -3.04
CA CYS A 228 -4.46 14.12 -3.66
C CYS A 228 -3.89 13.54 -4.97
N ASP A 229 -3.08 14.33 -5.68
CA ASP A 229 -2.21 13.81 -6.74
C ASP A 229 -1.04 13.01 -6.16
N GLY A 230 -0.45 12.15 -6.99
CA GLY A 230 0.61 11.25 -6.54
C GLY A 230 1.91 11.94 -6.13
N PHE A 231 2.22 13.12 -6.68
CA PHE A 231 3.38 13.88 -6.25
C PHE A 231 3.18 14.45 -4.83
N SER A 232 2.08 15.16 -4.61
CA SER A 232 1.74 15.73 -3.31
C SER A 232 1.60 14.66 -2.24
N GLY A 233 0.93 13.54 -2.55
CA GLY A 233 0.76 12.42 -1.64
C GLY A 233 2.08 11.73 -1.30
N ASN A 234 2.96 11.51 -2.27
CA ASN A 234 4.28 10.92 -2.02
C ASN A 234 5.15 11.83 -1.13
N VAL A 235 5.15 13.15 -1.40
CA VAL A 235 5.85 14.13 -0.56
C VAL A 235 5.29 14.10 0.86
N LEU A 236 3.95 14.10 1.01
CA LEU A 236 3.27 14.07 2.31
C LEU A 236 3.65 12.82 3.12
N VAL A 237 3.54 11.63 2.53
CA VAL A 237 3.91 10.36 3.17
C VAL A 237 5.38 10.35 3.57
N LYS A 238 6.28 10.65 2.62
CA LYS A 238 7.74 10.62 2.86
C LYS A 238 8.20 11.64 3.90
N THR A 239 7.61 12.84 3.91
CA THR A 239 7.90 13.87 4.91
C THR A 239 7.43 13.42 6.29
N THR A 240 6.23 12.87 6.38
CA THR A 240 5.66 12.36 7.64
C THR A 240 6.52 11.22 8.21
N GLU A 241 6.86 10.22 7.39
CA GLU A 241 7.73 9.11 7.75
C GLU A 241 9.11 9.60 8.21
N GLY A 242 9.74 10.47 7.39
CA GLY A 242 11.07 10.99 7.66
C GLY A 242 11.11 11.82 8.94
N THR A 243 10.13 12.69 9.16
CA THR A 243 10.04 13.52 10.38
C THR A 243 9.89 12.65 11.63
N ALA A 244 9.02 11.64 11.59
CA ALA A 244 8.82 10.70 12.70
C ALA A 244 10.12 9.96 13.05
N LEU A 245 10.83 9.44 12.03
CA LEU A 245 12.09 8.72 12.23
C LEU A 245 13.20 9.61 12.81
N GLU A 246 13.37 10.84 12.29
CA GLU A 246 14.40 11.77 12.78
C GLU A 246 14.09 12.26 14.18
N LEU A 247 12.81 12.50 14.51
CA LEU A 247 12.40 12.86 15.87
C LEU A 247 12.71 11.74 16.88
N LEU A 248 12.41 10.49 16.52
CA LEU A 248 12.73 9.32 17.35
C LEU A 248 14.25 9.14 17.54
N LYS A 249 15.05 9.35 16.48
CA LYS A 249 16.53 9.32 16.56
C LYS A 249 17.06 10.42 17.48
N LYS A 250 16.53 11.64 17.34
CA LYS A 250 16.90 12.79 18.19
C LYS A 250 16.57 12.49 19.64
N LEU A 251 15.36 12.04 19.94
CA LEU A 251 14.91 11.67 21.29
C LEU A 251 15.81 10.60 21.90
N LYS A 252 16.11 9.54 21.13
CA LYS A 252 17.05 8.50 21.58
C LYS A 252 18.43 9.07 21.90
N LYS A 253 19.01 9.93 21.05
CA LYS A 253 20.29 10.58 21.29
C LYS A 253 20.28 11.40 22.58
N ASP A 254 19.21 12.17 22.82
CA ASP A 254 19.10 13.01 24.02
C ASP A 254 18.96 12.18 25.30
N ILE A 255 18.17 11.10 25.27
CA ILE A 255 18.06 10.13 26.38
C ILE A 255 19.43 9.56 26.74
N TYR A 256 20.25 9.21 25.73
CA TYR A 256 21.59 8.66 26.01
C TYR A 256 22.64 9.69 26.38
N SER A 257 22.35 10.98 26.33
CA SER A 257 23.30 12.07 26.62
C SER A 257 23.62 12.23 28.11
N ARG A 258 22.70 11.86 29.03
CA ARG A 258 22.87 12.06 30.48
C ARG A 258 22.40 10.85 31.27
N PRO A 259 23.11 10.46 32.37
CA PRO A 259 22.72 9.30 33.20
C PRO A 259 21.29 9.40 33.76
N ILE A 260 20.88 10.59 34.19
CA ILE A 260 19.56 10.83 34.76
C ILE A 260 18.45 10.59 33.73
N TYR A 261 18.68 10.95 32.46
CA TYR A 261 17.72 10.72 31.37
C TYR A 261 17.60 9.23 31.06
N LYS A 262 18.71 8.48 31.11
CA LYS A 262 18.69 7.01 30.96
C LYS A 262 17.87 6.33 32.04
N LEU A 263 18.03 6.79 33.30
CA LEU A 263 17.26 6.25 34.43
C LEU A 263 15.76 6.53 34.26
N GLY A 264 15.39 7.77 33.88
CA GLY A 264 14.00 8.12 33.56
C GLY A 264 13.42 7.29 32.41
N ALA A 265 14.19 7.14 31.33
CA ALA A 265 13.77 6.32 30.17
C ALA A 265 13.64 4.83 30.51
N LEU A 266 14.43 4.31 31.45
CA LEU A 266 14.30 2.93 31.92
C LEU A 266 12.93 2.69 32.59
N LEU A 267 12.47 3.65 33.41
CA LEU A 267 11.15 3.59 34.04
C LEU A 267 10.01 3.70 33.01
N MET A 268 10.23 4.45 31.94
CA MET A 268 9.26 4.66 30.84
C MET A 268 9.46 3.70 29.66
N LYS A 269 10.31 2.68 29.78
CA LYS A 269 10.70 1.80 28.67
C LYS A 269 9.51 1.20 27.94
N ARG A 270 8.48 0.76 28.69
CA ARG A 270 7.28 0.16 28.10
C ARG A 270 6.55 1.16 27.21
N MET A 271 6.31 2.38 27.67
CA MET A 271 5.68 3.45 26.89
C MET A 271 6.46 3.72 25.58
N PHE A 272 7.80 3.89 25.66
CA PHE A 272 8.60 4.12 24.47
C PHE A 272 8.57 2.95 23.46
N MET A 273 8.41 1.72 23.94
CA MET A 273 8.26 0.55 23.07
C MET A 273 6.87 0.54 22.39
N GLU A 274 5.81 0.86 23.13
CA GLU A 274 4.45 0.96 22.61
C GLU A 274 4.35 2.07 21.57
N GLU A 275 4.91 3.26 21.83
CA GLU A 275 4.94 4.38 20.86
C GLU A 275 5.75 4.06 19.62
N LYS A 276 6.91 3.39 19.76
CA LYS A 276 7.72 2.97 18.62
C LYS A 276 6.96 1.98 17.74
N GLU A 277 6.22 1.06 18.32
CA GLU A 277 5.43 0.07 17.61
C GLU A 277 4.24 0.74 16.91
N PHE A 278 3.56 1.64 17.60
CA PHE A 278 2.46 2.43 17.04
C PHE A 278 2.89 3.28 15.84
N MET A 279 4.02 3.97 15.94
CA MET A 279 4.54 4.79 14.84
C MET A 279 5.19 4.00 13.71
N ASN A 280 5.28 2.67 13.83
CA ASN A 280 5.84 1.84 12.77
C ASN A 280 4.80 1.58 11.68
N TYR A 281 4.79 2.43 10.66
CA TYR A 281 3.85 2.34 9.52
C TYR A 281 3.88 0.98 8.81
N GLN A 282 4.97 0.23 8.90
CA GLN A 282 5.07 -1.12 8.32
C GLN A 282 4.11 -2.13 8.98
N ASN A 283 3.57 -1.83 10.16
CA ASN A 283 2.58 -2.65 10.83
C ASN A 283 1.18 -2.54 10.22
N TYR A 284 0.96 -1.52 9.38
CA TYR A 284 -0.33 -1.27 8.73
C TYR A 284 -0.43 -1.88 7.33
N GLY A 285 0.60 -2.59 6.89
CA GLY A 285 0.67 -3.24 5.58
C GLY A 285 1.53 -2.48 4.58
N GLY A 286 1.23 -2.66 3.29
CA GLY A 286 1.88 -1.97 2.18
C GLY A 286 0.99 -0.88 1.58
N SER A 287 1.49 -0.27 0.50
CA SER A 287 0.68 0.58 -0.36
C SER A 287 -0.07 -0.29 -1.36
N VAL A 288 -1.40 -0.27 -1.30
CA VAL A 288 -2.23 -0.99 -2.28
C VAL A 288 -2.35 -0.16 -3.54
N LEU A 289 -2.25 -0.79 -4.70
CA LEU A 289 -2.58 -0.17 -5.99
C LEU A 289 -4.07 -0.37 -6.28
N LEU A 290 -4.91 0.56 -5.79
CA LEU A 290 -6.35 0.51 -5.98
C LEU A 290 -6.72 0.73 -7.45
N GLY A 291 -7.79 0.06 -7.90
CA GLY A 291 -8.31 0.22 -9.26
C GLY A 291 -7.66 -0.69 -10.31
N THR A 292 -6.75 -1.58 -9.94
CA THR A 292 -6.29 -2.69 -10.79
C THR A 292 -7.30 -3.85 -10.77
N SER A 293 -7.43 -4.59 -11.87
CA SER A 293 -8.39 -5.69 -12.00
C SER A 293 -8.07 -6.89 -11.10
N LYS A 294 -6.86 -7.00 -10.59
CA LYS A 294 -6.40 -7.96 -9.58
C LYS A 294 -5.65 -7.20 -8.49
N THR A 295 -5.70 -7.68 -7.26
CA THR A 295 -5.05 -7.00 -6.12
C THR A 295 -3.52 -7.01 -6.23
N VAL A 296 -2.93 -5.81 -6.11
CA VAL A 296 -1.47 -5.60 -6.09
C VAL A 296 -1.11 -4.80 -4.84
N VAL A 297 -0.28 -5.39 -3.98
CA VAL A 297 0.22 -4.74 -2.76
C VAL A 297 1.72 -4.52 -2.87
N LYS A 298 2.14 -3.28 -2.68
CA LYS A 298 3.54 -2.87 -2.65
C LYS A 298 4.01 -2.70 -1.20
N GLY A 299 4.86 -3.61 -0.73
CA GLY A 299 5.59 -3.43 0.52
C GLY A 299 6.75 -2.45 0.37
N HIS A 300 7.24 -1.87 1.45
CA HIS A 300 8.41 -0.99 1.43
C HIS A 300 9.69 -1.78 1.07
N GLY A 301 10.67 -1.14 0.40
CA GLY A 301 11.94 -1.80 0.05
C GLY A 301 12.69 -2.35 1.27
N SER A 302 12.64 -1.66 2.41
CA SER A 302 13.23 -2.09 3.68
C SER A 302 12.34 -3.00 4.54
N SER A 303 11.26 -3.57 3.97
CA SER A 303 10.34 -4.45 4.70
C SER A 303 11.06 -5.67 5.26
N LYS A 304 10.78 -5.95 6.53
CA LYS A 304 11.18 -7.20 7.20
C LYS A 304 10.00 -8.18 7.20
N ALA A 305 10.21 -9.39 7.70
CA ALA A 305 9.22 -10.47 7.69
C ALA A 305 7.83 -10.04 8.19
N THR A 306 7.75 -9.33 9.32
CA THR A 306 6.47 -8.83 9.87
C THR A 306 5.74 -7.88 8.90
N ALA A 307 6.47 -6.99 8.23
CA ALA A 307 5.87 -6.08 7.26
C ALA A 307 5.36 -6.83 6.00
N VAL A 308 6.10 -7.83 5.54
CA VAL A 308 5.66 -8.69 4.41
C VAL A 308 4.42 -9.49 4.80
N GLU A 309 4.39 -10.06 6.01
CA GLU A 309 3.21 -10.73 6.57
C GLU A 309 1.99 -9.80 6.54
N LYS A 310 2.14 -8.54 6.98
CA LYS A 310 1.05 -7.54 6.97
C LYS A 310 0.59 -7.19 5.55
N CYS A 311 1.49 -7.11 4.57
CA CYS A 311 1.12 -6.94 3.17
C CYS A 311 0.27 -8.11 2.64
N ILE A 312 0.60 -9.34 3.04
CA ILE A 312 -0.14 -10.54 2.64
C ILE A 312 -1.52 -10.58 3.33
N GLU A 313 -1.58 -10.28 4.64
CA GLU A 313 -2.85 -10.14 5.37
C GLU A 313 -3.76 -9.09 4.74
N GLN A 314 -3.19 -7.98 4.30
CA GLN A 314 -3.91 -6.89 3.62
C GLN A 314 -4.45 -7.36 2.26
N ALA A 315 -3.62 -8.00 1.44
CA ALA A 315 -4.05 -8.58 0.15
C ALA A 315 -5.18 -9.62 0.34
N TYR A 316 -5.06 -10.47 1.34
CA TYR A 316 -6.09 -11.45 1.70
C TYR A 316 -7.43 -10.79 2.07
N LYS A 317 -7.41 -9.77 2.94
CA LYS A 317 -8.61 -9.03 3.34
C LYS A 317 -9.30 -8.36 2.15
N MET A 318 -8.54 -7.81 1.21
CA MET A 318 -9.11 -7.20 0.00
C MET A 318 -9.88 -8.21 -0.84
N GLU A 319 -9.33 -9.40 -1.02
CA GLU A 319 -10.00 -10.46 -1.80
C GLU A 319 -11.26 -10.97 -1.10
N VAL A 320 -11.23 -11.16 0.21
CA VAL A 320 -12.42 -11.56 0.99
C VAL A 320 -13.51 -10.50 0.93
N SER A 321 -13.14 -9.22 0.88
CA SER A 321 -14.09 -8.09 0.89
C SER A 321 -14.78 -7.81 -0.44
N SER A 322 -14.36 -8.46 -1.53
CA SER A 322 -14.86 -8.23 -2.90
C SER A 322 -14.77 -6.76 -3.34
N LEU A 323 -13.68 -6.10 -2.93
CA LEU A 323 -13.49 -4.66 -3.13
C LEU A 323 -13.54 -4.23 -4.60
N SER A 324 -12.92 -5.01 -5.50
CA SER A 324 -12.88 -4.71 -6.94
C SER A 324 -14.28 -4.65 -7.58
N SER A 325 -15.17 -5.56 -7.20
CA SER A 325 -16.56 -5.56 -7.69
C SER A 325 -17.35 -4.36 -7.19
N ALA A 326 -17.15 -3.97 -5.93
CA ALA A 326 -17.78 -2.78 -5.37
C ALA A 326 -17.29 -1.49 -6.03
N MET A 327 -15.99 -1.42 -6.37
CA MET A 327 -15.44 -0.29 -7.14
C MET A 327 -16.06 -0.20 -8.53
N GLU A 328 -16.17 -1.32 -9.26
CA GLU A 328 -16.79 -1.35 -10.58
C GLU A 328 -18.23 -0.86 -10.53
N GLU A 329 -19.04 -1.37 -9.62
CA GLU A 329 -20.46 -1.00 -9.47
C GLU A 329 -20.64 0.52 -9.27
N ILE A 330 -19.83 1.14 -8.42
CA ILE A 330 -19.98 2.56 -8.11
C ILE A 330 -19.38 3.44 -9.23
N ILE A 331 -18.19 3.12 -9.71
CA ILE A 331 -17.49 3.95 -10.71
C ILE A 331 -18.24 3.96 -12.04
N MET A 332 -18.87 2.85 -12.43
CA MET A 332 -19.67 2.76 -13.65
C MET A 332 -20.89 3.71 -13.67
N LYS A 333 -21.37 4.17 -12.53
CA LYS A 333 -22.45 5.20 -12.48
C LYS A 333 -22.00 6.54 -13.05
N TYR A 334 -20.69 6.79 -13.09
CA TYR A 334 -20.08 8.05 -13.54
C TYR A 334 -19.49 7.99 -14.94
N GLU A 335 -19.58 6.84 -15.65
CA GLU A 335 -18.96 6.64 -16.98
C GLU A 335 -19.54 7.57 -18.08
N HIS A 336 -20.71 8.17 -17.84
CA HIS A 336 -21.40 9.04 -18.80
C HIS A 336 -21.14 10.54 -18.59
N TYR A 337 -20.31 10.93 -17.65
CA TYR A 337 -19.95 12.33 -17.41
C TYR A 337 -18.59 12.61 -18.09
N GLU A 338 -18.61 12.74 -19.45
CA GLU A 338 -17.51 13.41 -20.17
C GLU A 338 -17.64 14.92 -19.94
N TYR A 339 -16.64 15.52 -19.28
CA TYR A 339 -16.51 16.97 -19.15
C TYR A 339 -15.43 17.53 -20.08
#